data_f0d2ec46430f1228946afcb605eaf24e
#
_entry.id   f0d2ec46430f1228946afcb605eaf24e
#
_cell.length_a   1.000
_cell.length_b   1.000
_cell.length_c   1.000
_cell.angle_alpha   90.00
_cell.angle_beta   90.00
_cell.angle_gamma   90.00
#
_symmetry.space_group_name_H-M   'P 1'
#
loop_
_entity.id
_entity.type
_entity.pdbx_description
1 polymer ?
#
loop_
_entity_poly.entity_id
_entity_poly.type
_entity_poly.pdbx_seq_one_letter_code
_entity_poly.pdbx_strand_id
1 'polypeptide(L)'
;ALALLGHEGPGTKGDIWFHGLDLPDLKEREFRPIRGAKIGMIFQDPAASFCPIRTIGSQIFESLRAHRKVSRPEARQEALELFHKMGFSDGERIWHSYTFELSGGMNQRVAIASAMLMKPLVLLADEPTSALDAGIQKQVATELMSLREMFGTAILFVTHDMGVVSAMADTLLVLK
;
A
#
# COMPACT_ATOMS: atom_id res chain seq x y z
N ALA A 1 -6.67 10.29 -6.32
CA ALA A 1 -5.36 9.64 -6.05
C ALA A 1 -4.20 10.52 -6.54
N LEU A 2 -4.23 11.02 -7.80
CA LEU A 2 -3.12 11.83 -8.38
C LEU A 2 -2.84 13.13 -7.59
N ALA A 3 -3.86 13.81 -7.06
CA ALA A 3 -3.67 15.00 -6.23
C ALA A 3 -2.86 14.72 -4.95
N LEU A 4 -3.04 13.52 -4.36
CA LEU A 4 -2.28 13.09 -3.19
C LEU A 4 -0.81 12.77 -3.49
N LEU A 5 -0.47 12.61 -4.77
CA LEU A 5 0.92 12.40 -5.21
C LEU A 5 1.67 13.69 -5.54
N GLY A 6 1.01 14.85 -5.40
CA GLY A 6 1.59 16.15 -5.74
C GLY A 6 1.63 16.43 -7.25
N HIS A 7 0.89 15.66 -8.05
CA HIS A 7 0.70 15.90 -9.47
C HIS A 7 -0.67 16.54 -9.70
N GLU A 8 -0.72 17.85 -9.64
CA GLU A 8 -1.90 18.59 -10.10
C GLU A 8 -1.98 18.46 -11.63
N GLY A 9 -2.88 17.60 -12.09
CA GLY A 9 -3.29 17.63 -13.51
C GLY A 9 -4.05 18.93 -13.79
N PRO A 10 -3.89 19.54 -14.97
CA PRO A 10 -4.68 20.70 -15.34
C PRO A 10 -6.17 20.31 -15.34
N GLY A 11 -6.94 20.88 -14.40
CA GLY A 11 -8.39 20.69 -14.31
C GLY A 11 -8.92 19.96 -13.08
N THR A 12 -8.08 19.52 -12.17
CA THR A 12 -8.56 18.95 -10.88
C THR A 12 -9.15 20.07 -10.03
N LYS A 13 -10.47 19.99 -9.75
CA LYS A 13 -11.17 20.92 -8.86
C LYS A 13 -11.83 20.13 -7.76
N GLY A 14 -11.75 20.60 -6.53
CA GLY A 14 -12.39 20.02 -5.36
C GLY A 14 -11.44 19.95 -4.17
N ASP A 15 -12.04 19.77 -2.99
CA ASP A 15 -11.34 19.70 -1.72
C ASP A 15 -11.20 18.25 -1.29
N ILE A 16 -10.10 17.91 -0.62
CA ILE A 16 -9.87 16.59 -0.02
C ILE A 16 -9.58 16.79 1.46
N TRP A 17 -10.59 16.53 2.28
CA TRP A 17 -10.49 16.70 3.72
C TRP A 17 -10.01 15.44 4.43
N PHE A 18 -8.93 15.55 5.18
CA PHE A 18 -8.40 14.50 6.03
C PHE A 18 -8.14 15.03 7.43
N HIS A 19 -8.87 14.55 8.44
CA HIS A 19 -8.79 15.02 9.82
C HIS A 19 -8.85 16.54 9.98
N GLY A 20 -9.73 17.21 9.22
CA GLY A 20 -9.91 18.66 9.26
C GLY A 20 -8.86 19.46 8.50
N LEU A 21 -7.96 18.79 7.79
CA LEU A 21 -6.97 19.41 6.91
C LEU A 21 -7.43 19.28 5.46
N ASP A 22 -7.40 20.35 4.70
CA ASP A 22 -7.55 20.29 3.25
C ASP A 22 -6.20 19.93 2.61
N LEU A 23 -6.10 18.70 2.08
CA LEU A 23 -4.82 18.15 1.61
C LEU A 23 -4.24 18.90 0.42
N PRO A 24 -5.02 19.36 -0.59
CA PRO A 24 -4.53 20.18 -1.68
C PRO A 24 -3.85 21.48 -1.25
N ASP A 25 -4.30 22.08 -0.17
CA ASP A 25 -3.78 23.35 0.32
C ASP A 25 -2.50 23.21 1.17
N LEU A 26 -2.12 21.98 1.52
CA LEU A 26 -0.94 21.73 2.34
C LEU A 26 0.36 21.96 1.57
N LYS A 27 1.31 22.64 2.22
CA LYS A 27 2.68 22.70 1.72
C LYS A 27 3.33 21.32 1.84
N GLU A 28 4.31 21.02 0.98
CA GLU A 28 5.00 19.73 0.97
C GLU A 28 5.54 19.31 2.36
N ARG A 29 6.07 20.24 3.15
CA ARG A 29 6.56 19.98 4.51
C ARG A 29 5.46 19.51 5.47
N GLU A 30 4.21 19.92 5.23
CA GLU A 30 3.01 19.59 6.04
C GLU A 30 2.37 18.29 5.56
N PHE A 31 2.45 18.04 4.26
CA PHE A 31 1.94 16.83 3.64
C PHE A 31 2.86 15.61 3.80
N ARG A 32 4.18 15.82 3.83
CA ARG A 32 5.17 14.74 3.97
C ARG A 32 4.93 13.80 5.16
N PRO A 33 4.57 14.26 6.38
CA PRO A 33 4.26 13.38 7.51
C PRO A 33 2.95 12.58 7.34
N ILE A 34 2.10 12.98 6.40
CA ILE A 34 0.81 12.33 6.10
C ILE A 34 1.01 11.25 5.04
N ARG A 35 1.73 11.60 3.96
CA ARG A 35 2.01 10.70 2.83
C ARG A 35 2.84 9.51 3.29
N GLY A 36 2.35 8.30 3.04
CA GLY A 36 2.99 7.04 3.42
C GLY A 36 2.80 6.64 4.89
N ALA A 37 2.70 7.60 5.83
CA ALA A 37 2.54 7.29 7.25
C ALA A 37 1.07 7.25 7.70
N LYS A 38 0.24 8.21 7.25
CA LYS A 38 -1.19 8.28 7.57
C LYS A 38 -2.06 7.81 6.43
N ILE A 39 -1.62 8.09 5.21
CA ILE A 39 -2.28 7.67 3.96
C ILE A 39 -1.26 6.82 3.21
N GLY A 40 -1.50 5.51 3.17
CA GLY A 40 -0.74 4.55 2.35
C GLY A 40 -1.33 4.47 0.95
N MET A 41 -0.53 3.99 -0.01
CA MET A 41 -0.99 3.77 -1.38
C MET A 41 -0.43 2.48 -1.96
N ILE A 42 -1.27 1.76 -2.68
CA ILE A 42 -0.91 0.62 -3.50
C ILE A 42 -1.23 1.00 -4.95
N PHE A 43 -0.25 0.88 -5.82
CA PHE A 43 -0.37 1.19 -7.25
C PHE A 43 -0.80 -0.05 -8.04
N GLN A 44 -1.35 0.17 -9.21
CA GLN A 44 -1.76 -0.88 -10.16
C GLN A 44 -0.58 -1.79 -10.56
N ASP A 45 0.60 -1.20 -10.76
CA ASP A 45 1.84 -1.96 -10.98
C ASP A 45 2.68 -2.01 -9.70
N PRO A 46 2.70 -3.16 -8.99
CA PRO A 46 3.46 -3.30 -7.75
C PRO A 46 4.97 -3.21 -7.98
N ALA A 47 5.47 -3.63 -9.14
CA ALA A 47 6.89 -3.57 -9.45
C ALA A 47 7.36 -2.11 -9.61
N ALA A 48 6.50 -1.22 -10.13
CA ALA A 48 6.78 0.21 -10.22
C ALA A 48 6.90 0.91 -8.85
N SER A 49 6.40 0.29 -7.79
CA SER A 49 6.51 0.82 -6.42
C SER A 49 7.91 0.65 -5.83
N PHE A 50 8.74 -0.20 -6.42
CA PHE A 50 10.06 -0.54 -5.93
C PHE A 50 11.16 -0.23 -6.94
N CYS A 51 12.32 0.17 -6.42
CA CYS A 51 13.53 0.30 -7.22
C CYS A 51 14.10 -1.10 -7.52
N PRO A 52 14.22 -1.52 -8.80
CA PRO A 52 14.59 -2.90 -9.15
C PRO A 52 16.03 -3.28 -8.77
N ILE A 53 16.91 -2.30 -8.62
CA ILE A 53 18.34 -2.52 -8.26
C ILE A 53 18.60 -2.51 -6.76
N ARG A 54 17.53 -2.50 -5.94
CA ARG A 54 17.62 -2.50 -4.47
C ARG A 54 16.78 -3.63 -3.89
N THR A 55 17.27 -4.24 -2.81
CA THR A 55 16.50 -5.29 -2.12
C THR A 55 15.23 -4.72 -1.49
N ILE A 56 14.21 -5.55 -1.40
CA ILE A 56 12.92 -5.23 -0.74
C ILE A 56 13.17 -4.69 0.67
N GLY A 57 13.97 -5.40 1.47
CA GLY A 57 14.24 -5.01 2.85
C GLY A 57 14.94 -3.67 2.98
N SER A 58 15.82 -3.30 2.04
CA SER A 58 16.47 -1.98 2.07
C SER A 58 15.49 -0.84 1.83
N GLN A 59 14.50 -1.06 0.97
CA GLN A 59 13.48 -0.08 0.63
C GLN A 59 12.43 0.05 1.73
N ILE A 60 12.00 -1.07 2.32
CA ILE A 60 11.13 -1.08 3.50
C ILE A 60 11.79 -0.33 4.67
N PHE A 61 13.06 -0.61 4.95
CA PHE A 61 13.80 0.08 6.01
C PHE A 61 13.86 1.59 5.77
N GLU A 62 14.16 2.01 4.55
CA GLU A 62 14.22 3.44 4.19
C GLU A 62 12.85 4.11 4.34
N SER A 63 11.78 3.47 3.88
CA SER A 63 10.41 3.96 4.03
C SER A 63 10.05 4.17 5.50
N LEU A 64 10.29 3.19 6.36
CA LEU A 64 10.04 3.30 7.80
C LEU A 64 10.87 4.41 8.43
N ARG A 65 12.17 4.48 8.11
CA ARG A 65 13.10 5.48 8.64
C ARG A 65 12.76 6.91 8.22
N ALA A 66 12.11 7.09 7.08
CA ALA A 66 11.66 8.40 6.61
C ALA A 66 10.59 9.04 7.52
N HIS A 67 9.84 8.20 8.27
CA HIS A 67 8.71 8.63 9.08
C HIS A 67 8.92 8.45 10.60
N ARG A 68 9.82 7.57 11.01
CA ARG A 68 10.09 7.30 12.43
C ARG A 68 11.52 6.85 12.68
N LYS A 69 11.97 7.01 13.92
CA LYS A 69 13.25 6.43 14.32
C LYS A 69 13.10 4.91 14.43
N VAL A 70 13.84 4.17 13.64
CA VAL A 70 13.87 2.70 13.64
C VAL A 70 15.25 2.25 13.20
N SER A 71 15.78 1.24 13.85
CA SER A 71 17.01 0.55 13.42
C SER A 71 16.70 -0.49 12.34
N ARG A 72 17.73 -0.88 11.59
CA ARG A 72 17.55 -1.90 10.53
C ARG A 72 17.10 -3.27 11.08
N PRO A 73 17.63 -3.77 12.21
CA PRO A 73 17.14 -5.01 12.83
C PRO A 73 15.66 -4.93 13.23
N GLU A 74 15.22 -3.82 13.84
CA GLU A 74 13.81 -3.61 14.21
C GLU A 74 12.90 -3.58 12.97
N ALA A 75 13.27 -2.81 11.95
CA ALA A 75 12.52 -2.76 10.69
C ALA A 75 12.41 -4.14 10.02
N ARG A 76 13.50 -4.92 10.05
CA ARG A 76 13.51 -6.29 9.54
C ARG A 76 12.56 -7.19 10.34
N GLN A 77 12.63 -7.14 11.66
CA GLN A 77 11.75 -7.95 12.52
C GLN A 77 10.27 -7.64 12.24
N GLU A 78 9.89 -6.36 12.20
CA GLU A 78 8.51 -5.96 11.91
C GLU A 78 8.05 -6.42 10.52
N ALA A 79 8.91 -6.32 9.52
CA ALA A 79 8.59 -6.79 8.17
C ALA A 79 8.39 -8.30 8.13
N LEU A 80 9.27 -9.07 8.78
CA LEU A 80 9.16 -10.52 8.85
C LEU A 80 7.91 -11.00 9.59
N GLU A 81 7.55 -10.33 10.69
CA GLU A 81 6.32 -10.60 11.42
C GLU A 81 5.08 -10.37 10.54
N LEU A 82 5.07 -9.28 9.75
CA LEU A 82 3.97 -8.99 8.85
C LEU A 82 3.94 -9.99 7.68
N PHE A 83 5.08 -10.32 7.09
CA PHE A 83 5.18 -11.35 6.05
C PHE A 83 4.65 -12.70 6.56
N HIS A 84 5.01 -13.08 7.78
CA HIS A 84 4.49 -14.31 8.39
C HIS A 84 2.96 -14.27 8.55
N LYS A 85 2.38 -13.16 9.05
CA LYS A 85 0.93 -12.96 9.17
C LYS A 85 0.22 -13.01 7.82
N MET A 86 0.86 -12.58 6.75
CA MET A 86 0.36 -12.70 5.38
C MET A 86 0.63 -14.07 4.75
N GLY A 87 1.14 -15.05 5.50
CA GLY A 87 1.34 -16.42 5.04
C GLY A 87 2.51 -16.60 4.06
N PHE A 88 3.49 -15.71 4.07
CA PHE A 88 4.74 -15.97 3.34
C PHE A 88 5.55 -17.05 4.07
N SER A 89 5.95 -18.08 3.34
CA SER A 89 6.72 -19.20 3.89
C SER A 89 8.18 -18.85 4.22
N ASP A 90 8.75 -17.88 3.51
CA ASP A 90 10.16 -17.47 3.67
C ASP A 90 10.27 -15.94 3.58
N GLY A 91 9.97 -15.27 4.68
CA GLY A 91 10.06 -13.81 4.80
C GLY A 91 11.50 -13.30 4.69
N GLU A 92 12.46 -14.10 5.14
CA GLU A 92 13.90 -13.77 5.06
C GLU A 92 14.38 -13.68 3.61
N ARG A 93 14.00 -14.65 2.81
CA ARG A 93 14.29 -14.62 1.38
C ARG A 93 13.70 -13.35 0.75
N ILE A 94 12.43 -13.02 1.05
CA ILE A 94 11.78 -11.82 0.51
C ILE A 94 12.53 -10.55 0.93
N TRP A 95 12.92 -10.44 2.19
CA TRP A 95 13.68 -9.29 2.69
C TRP A 95 14.97 -9.06 1.90
N HIS A 96 15.63 -10.12 1.48
CA HIS A 96 16.88 -10.07 0.72
C HIS A 96 16.70 -10.08 -0.80
N SER A 97 15.49 -10.36 -1.30
CA SER A 97 15.19 -10.42 -2.73
C SER A 97 15.09 -9.04 -3.37
N TYR A 98 15.31 -9.03 -4.67
CA TYR A 98 14.96 -7.95 -5.58
C TYR A 98 13.57 -8.22 -6.19
N THR A 99 12.91 -7.20 -6.75
CA THR A 99 11.57 -7.34 -7.34
C THR A 99 11.53 -8.33 -8.49
N PHE A 100 12.58 -8.39 -9.31
CA PHE A 100 12.65 -9.31 -10.45
C PHE A 100 12.84 -10.79 -10.06
N GLU A 101 13.15 -11.08 -8.79
CA GLU A 101 13.24 -12.45 -8.26
C GLU A 101 11.91 -12.95 -7.71
N LEU A 102 10.89 -12.11 -7.69
CA LEU A 102 9.56 -12.41 -7.17
C LEU A 102 8.54 -12.53 -8.30
N SER A 103 7.55 -13.40 -8.16
CA SER A 103 6.40 -13.43 -9.08
C SER A 103 5.56 -12.17 -8.97
N GLY A 104 4.72 -11.87 -9.97
CA GLY A 104 3.82 -10.72 -9.95
C GLY A 104 2.93 -10.68 -8.70
N GLY A 105 2.33 -11.81 -8.35
CA GLY A 105 1.52 -11.92 -7.13
C GLY A 105 2.32 -11.75 -5.85
N MET A 106 3.57 -12.21 -5.80
CA MET A 106 4.47 -11.96 -4.66
C MET A 106 4.82 -10.48 -4.55
N ASN A 107 5.17 -9.83 -5.67
CA ASN A 107 5.44 -8.38 -5.69
C ASN A 107 4.24 -7.58 -5.18
N GLN A 108 3.02 -7.95 -5.62
CA GLN A 108 1.79 -7.30 -5.15
C GLN A 108 1.62 -7.43 -3.64
N ARG A 109 1.75 -8.63 -3.10
CA ARG A 109 1.62 -8.89 -1.67
C ARG A 109 2.70 -8.19 -0.85
N VAL A 110 3.93 -8.11 -1.36
CA VAL A 110 5.03 -7.36 -0.74
C VAL A 110 4.77 -5.86 -0.76
N ALA A 111 4.20 -5.31 -1.85
CA ALA A 111 3.80 -3.90 -1.91
C ALA A 111 2.70 -3.58 -0.88
N ILE A 112 1.72 -4.46 -0.72
CA ILE A 112 0.68 -4.36 0.31
C ILE A 112 1.32 -4.37 1.71
N ALA A 113 2.19 -5.33 1.99
CA ALA A 113 2.90 -5.41 3.27
C ALA A 113 3.67 -4.12 3.55
N SER A 114 4.43 -3.63 2.57
CA SER A 114 5.21 -2.40 2.69
C SER A 114 4.35 -1.17 3.01
N ALA A 115 3.19 -1.03 2.34
CA ALA A 115 2.25 0.05 2.61
C ALA A 115 1.61 -0.06 4.01
N MET A 116 1.36 -1.29 4.48
CA MET A 116 0.69 -1.55 5.76
C MET A 116 1.63 -1.53 6.98
N LEU A 117 2.95 -1.61 6.79
CA LEU A 117 3.93 -1.53 7.89
C LEU A 117 3.86 -0.22 8.68
N MET A 118 3.44 0.87 8.04
CA MET A 118 3.21 2.15 8.71
C MET A 118 1.88 2.20 9.46
N LYS A 119 1.04 1.18 9.35
CA LYS A 119 -0.32 1.13 9.93
C LYS A 119 -1.12 2.38 9.58
N PRO A 120 -1.29 2.70 8.29
CA PRO A 120 -1.92 3.94 7.87
C PRO A 120 -3.39 3.98 8.31
N LEU A 121 -3.92 5.18 8.50
CA LEU A 121 -5.34 5.37 8.78
C LEU A 121 -6.22 5.11 7.54
N VAL A 122 -5.67 5.45 6.37
CA VAL A 122 -6.32 5.22 5.08
C VAL A 122 -5.33 4.57 4.13
N LEU A 123 -5.78 3.53 3.43
CA LEU A 123 -5.06 2.89 2.34
C LEU A 123 -5.81 3.15 1.02
N LEU A 124 -5.13 3.77 0.07
CA LEU A 124 -5.62 3.93 -1.29
C LEU A 124 -5.10 2.75 -2.12
N ALA A 125 -5.99 1.95 -2.66
CA ALA A 125 -5.64 0.79 -3.47
C ALA A 125 -6.20 0.98 -4.89
N ASP A 126 -5.31 1.26 -5.84
CA ASP A 126 -5.66 1.52 -7.23
C ASP A 126 -5.45 0.26 -8.06
N GLU A 127 -6.54 -0.39 -8.42
CA GLU A 127 -6.58 -1.67 -9.14
C GLU A 127 -5.58 -2.74 -8.64
N PRO A 128 -5.48 -2.99 -7.35
CA PRO A 128 -4.38 -3.80 -6.78
C PRO A 128 -4.47 -5.29 -7.13
N THR A 129 -5.47 -5.71 -7.87
CA THR A 129 -5.67 -7.10 -8.26
C THR A 129 -5.81 -7.31 -9.77
N SER A 130 -5.80 -6.25 -10.58
CA SER A 130 -6.12 -6.31 -12.02
C SER A 130 -5.14 -7.16 -12.86
N ALA A 131 -3.87 -7.26 -12.43
CA ALA A 131 -2.83 -8.03 -13.14
C ALA A 131 -2.66 -9.47 -12.59
N LEU A 132 -3.57 -9.94 -11.73
CA LEU A 132 -3.46 -11.21 -11.04
C LEU A 132 -4.49 -12.23 -11.57
N ASP A 133 -4.16 -13.50 -11.52
CA ASP A 133 -5.13 -14.55 -11.73
C ASP A 133 -6.18 -14.62 -10.60
N ALA A 134 -7.35 -15.22 -10.89
CA ALA A 134 -8.49 -15.22 -9.97
C ALA A 134 -8.19 -15.83 -8.59
N GLY A 135 -7.27 -16.80 -8.51
CA GLY A 135 -6.86 -17.42 -7.26
C GLY A 135 -6.08 -16.45 -6.39
N ILE A 136 -5.10 -15.78 -6.97
CA ILE A 136 -4.28 -14.77 -6.30
C ILE A 136 -5.10 -13.52 -5.97
N GLN A 137 -6.02 -13.09 -6.85
CA GLN A 137 -6.93 -11.98 -6.56
C GLN A 137 -7.71 -12.20 -5.26
N LYS A 138 -8.33 -13.39 -5.12
CA LYS A 138 -9.06 -13.74 -3.90
C LYS A 138 -8.17 -13.75 -2.67
N GLN A 139 -6.96 -14.28 -2.80
CA GLN A 139 -5.98 -14.29 -1.72
C GLN A 139 -5.62 -12.87 -1.28
N VAL A 140 -5.27 -12.00 -2.22
CA VAL A 140 -4.92 -10.58 -1.96
C VAL A 140 -6.09 -9.83 -1.31
N ALA A 141 -7.32 -10.05 -1.80
CA ALA A 141 -8.51 -9.45 -1.20
C ALA A 141 -8.68 -9.90 0.28
N THR A 142 -8.54 -11.20 0.54
CA THR A 142 -8.62 -11.74 1.91
C THR A 142 -7.53 -11.18 2.82
N GLU A 143 -6.30 -11.08 2.33
CA GLU A 143 -5.18 -10.50 3.07
C GLU A 143 -5.42 -9.02 3.40
N LEU A 144 -5.89 -8.22 2.44
CA LEU A 144 -6.23 -6.82 2.65
C LEU A 144 -7.32 -6.65 3.72
N MET A 145 -8.36 -7.48 3.69
CA MET A 145 -9.43 -7.45 4.71
C MET A 145 -8.88 -7.81 6.09
N SER A 146 -8.05 -8.85 6.19
CA SER A 146 -7.40 -9.22 7.45
C SER A 146 -6.52 -8.10 8.01
N LEU A 147 -5.73 -7.43 7.16
CA LEU A 147 -4.89 -6.30 7.56
C LEU A 147 -5.72 -5.07 7.94
N ARG A 148 -6.83 -4.82 7.24
CA ARG A 148 -7.80 -3.77 7.57
C ARG A 148 -8.31 -3.95 9.00
N GLU A 149 -8.77 -5.14 9.35
CA GLU A 149 -9.27 -5.45 10.69
C GLU A 149 -8.17 -5.35 11.74
N MET A 150 -6.99 -5.91 11.45
CA MET A 150 -5.85 -5.92 12.37
C MET A 150 -5.36 -4.52 12.75
N PHE A 151 -5.35 -3.59 11.80
CA PHE A 151 -4.79 -2.24 11.99
C PHE A 151 -5.84 -1.13 12.09
N GLY A 152 -7.12 -1.44 11.89
CA GLY A 152 -8.19 -0.44 11.88
C GLY A 152 -8.06 0.55 10.71
N THR A 153 -7.49 0.12 9.58
CA THR A 153 -7.24 0.94 8.40
C THR A 153 -8.51 1.05 7.55
N ALA A 154 -8.93 2.25 7.16
CA ALA A 154 -9.94 2.42 6.13
C ALA A 154 -9.33 2.20 4.75
N ILE A 155 -10.01 1.46 3.87
CA ILE A 155 -9.52 1.18 2.51
C ILE A 155 -10.41 1.86 1.49
N LEU A 156 -9.83 2.71 0.64
CA LEU A 156 -10.45 3.20 -0.58
C LEU A 156 -9.93 2.36 -1.74
N PHE A 157 -10.79 1.48 -2.24
CA PHE A 157 -10.45 0.50 -3.26
C PHE A 157 -11.03 0.91 -4.62
N VAL A 158 -10.18 1.09 -5.61
CA VAL A 158 -10.58 1.35 -7.00
C VAL A 158 -10.45 0.06 -7.79
N THR A 159 -11.52 -0.40 -8.41
CA THR A 159 -11.53 -1.60 -9.24
C THR A 159 -12.70 -1.59 -10.23
N HIS A 160 -12.56 -2.34 -11.30
CA HIS A 160 -13.64 -2.68 -12.23
C HIS A 160 -14.16 -4.13 -12.01
N ASP A 161 -13.62 -4.87 -11.06
CA ASP A 161 -14.01 -6.26 -10.77
C ASP A 161 -15.12 -6.28 -9.71
N MET A 162 -16.33 -6.61 -10.16
CA MET A 162 -17.52 -6.71 -9.29
C MET A 162 -17.44 -7.86 -8.30
N GLY A 163 -16.65 -8.91 -8.58
CA GLY A 163 -16.42 -10.01 -7.65
C GLY A 163 -15.64 -9.55 -6.42
N VAL A 164 -14.61 -8.75 -6.63
CA VAL A 164 -13.82 -8.13 -5.56
C VAL A 164 -14.67 -7.14 -4.77
N VAL A 165 -15.44 -6.28 -5.45
CA VAL A 165 -16.37 -5.33 -4.81
C VAL A 165 -17.35 -6.05 -3.90
N SER A 166 -17.99 -7.09 -4.40
CA SER A 166 -18.97 -7.87 -3.62
C SER A 166 -18.38 -8.53 -2.37
N ALA A 167 -17.08 -8.85 -2.40
CA ALA A 167 -16.40 -9.51 -1.29
C ALA A 167 -15.86 -8.55 -0.23
N MET A 168 -15.57 -7.29 -0.60
CA MET A 168 -14.80 -6.37 0.25
C MET A 168 -15.54 -5.08 0.63
N ALA A 169 -16.48 -4.61 -0.20
CA ALA A 169 -17.00 -3.26 -0.06
C ALA A 169 -18.12 -3.16 0.99
N ASP A 170 -17.97 -2.22 1.92
CA ASP A 170 -19.09 -1.79 2.80
C ASP A 170 -19.94 -0.73 2.08
N THR A 171 -19.32 0.08 1.22
CA THR A 171 -19.97 1.15 0.44
C THR A 171 -19.40 1.19 -0.96
N LEU A 172 -20.26 1.33 -1.95
CA LEU A 172 -19.89 1.39 -3.37
C LEU A 172 -20.21 2.77 -3.96
N LEU A 173 -19.24 3.36 -4.65
CA LEU A 173 -19.40 4.54 -5.49
C LEU A 173 -19.13 4.16 -6.95
N VAL A 174 -20.12 4.39 -7.82
CA VAL A 174 -19.99 4.14 -9.26
C VAL A 174 -19.70 5.46 -9.97
N LEU A 175 -18.58 5.52 -10.68
CA LEU A 175 -18.20 6.65 -11.53
C LEU A 175 -18.60 6.33 -12.97
N LYS A 176 -19.22 7.34 -13.65
CA LYS A 176 -19.60 7.26 -15.08
C LYS A 176 -18.67 8.13 -15.91
#